data_47904d3fdca3fe7b22bff78550da889a
#
_entry.id   47904d3fdca3fe7b22bff78550da889a
#
_cell.length_a   1.000
_cell.length_b   1.000
_cell.length_c   1.000
_cell.angle_alpha   90.00
_cell.angle_beta   90.00
_cell.angle_gamma   90.00
#
_symmetry.space_group_name_H-M   'P 1'
#
loop_
_entity.id
_entity.type
_entity.pdbx_description
1 polymer ?
#
loop_
_entity_poly.entity_id
_entity_poly.type
_entity_poly.pdbx_seq_one_letter_code
_entity_poly.pdbx_strand_id
1 'polypeptide(L)'
;MTSAAQRAELQSQIWKIANDVRGSIDGWDFKQYVLGTLFYRFISENFSNYIQGGDESINYAELSDDIITPEIKADAIKTKGYFIYPSQLFSNIAKTSNANESLNTDLAAIFSSIQSSANGYSSEESIKGLFEDFDTTSNRLGNTVKDKNKHLSAVIKGVEGINFGEFKDNQIDLFGDAYEYLISNYAANAGKSGGEFFTPQSVSKLIAQLAIHKQTTINKIYDPAAGSGSLLLQAKKQFDNHIIEEGFYGQEINHTTYNLARMNMFLHNINYDKFNIKLGNTLLNPHFGDEKPFDAIVSNPPYSINWIGSDDPTLINDDRFAPAGVLAPKSKADFAFILHTLNYLSSKGRAAIVCFPGIFYRGGAEQKIRKYLIDNNFVETVISLASNLFYGTSIGVNILVLSKHKSNTKTQFIDASGVDFYKKETNNNILTEEHIAEIMNIFDTKEDNQYVSISVDNDKIAEENYTLSVSTYVEAKDTREVIDIKVLNSEIKTTVSKIDALRAEIDKIVSEIEGV
;
A
#
# COMPACT_ATOMS: atom_id res chain seq x y z
N MET A 1 -12.86 -14.88 -0.26
CA MET A 1 -11.88 -14.30 0.70
C MET A 1 -11.17 -15.42 1.44
N THR A 2 -9.86 -15.34 1.51
CA THR A 2 -9.03 -16.31 2.23
C THR A 2 -9.29 -16.27 3.72
N SER A 3 -9.36 -17.44 4.36
CA SER A 3 -9.51 -17.51 5.82
C SER A 3 -8.23 -17.05 6.54
N ALA A 4 -8.35 -16.58 7.78
CA ALA A 4 -7.20 -16.19 8.60
C ALA A 4 -6.19 -17.34 8.78
N ALA A 5 -6.68 -18.60 8.84
CA ALA A 5 -5.84 -19.80 8.94
C ALA A 5 -5.03 -20.04 7.65
N GLN A 6 -5.64 -19.87 6.47
CA GLN A 6 -4.93 -20.00 5.19
C GLN A 6 -3.84 -18.94 5.03
N ARG A 7 -4.09 -17.70 5.47
CA ARG A 7 -3.07 -16.64 5.46
C ARG A 7 -1.90 -16.95 6.41
N ALA A 8 -2.18 -17.43 7.62
CA ALA A 8 -1.14 -17.78 8.59
C ALA A 8 -0.25 -18.93 8.08
N GLU A 9 -0.85 -19.94 7.46
CA GLU A 9 -0.12 -21.04 6.84
C GLU A 9 0.77 -20.55 5.68
N LEU A 10 0.23 -19.74 4.80
CA LEU A 10 0.94 -19.12 3.69
C LEU A 10 2.15 -18.30 4.18
N GLN A 11 1.95 -17.47 5.21
CA GLN A 11 3.02 -16.69 5.83
C GLN A 11 4.12 -17.58 6.40
N SER A 12 3.74 -18.68 7.06
CA SER A 12 4.69 -19.66 7.59
C SER A 12 5.53 -20.31 6.49
N GLN A 13 4.91 -20.71 5.38
CA GLN A 13 5.61 -21.29 4.22
C GLN A 13 6.58 -20.30 3.58
N ILE A 14 6.18 -19.04 3.43
CA ILE A 14 7.06 -17.96 2.92
C ILE A 14 8.27 -17.76 3.84
N TRP A 15 8.06 -17.75 5.17
CA TRP A 15 9.15 -17.64 6.14
C TRP A 15 10.12 -18.83 6.08
N LYS A 16 9.62 -20.01 5.81
CA LYS A 16 10.48 -21.21 5.62
C LYS A 16 11.41 -21.03 4.43
N ILE A 17 10.90 -20.56 3.29
CA ILE A 17 11.75 -20.26 2.11
C ILE A 17 12.81 -19.24 2.48
N ALA A 18 12.43 -18.16 3.19
CA ALA A 18 13.36 -17.14 3.65
C ALA A 18 14.47 -17.72 4.54
N ASN A 19 14.16 -18.68 5.39
CA ASN A 19 15.13 -19.31 6.28
C ASN A 19 16.03 -20.31 5.55
N ASP A 20 15.51 -21.07 4.58
CA ASP A 20 16.26 -22.08 3.83
C ASP A 20 17.36 -21.45 2.94
N VAL A 21 17.19 -20.19 2.55
CA VAL A 21 18.17 -19.43 1.73
C VAL A 21 18.96 -18.40 2.56
N ARG A 22 18.65 -18.29 3.86
CA ARG A 22 19.30 -17.34 4.79
C ARG A 22 20.79 -17.63 4.92
N GLY A 23 21.62 -16.58 4.77
CA GLY A 23 23.08 -16.65 4.87
C GLY A 23 23.81 -16.83 3.53
N SER A 24 23.08 -17.04 2.44
CA SER A 24 23.64 -17.19 1.10
C SER A 24 23.36 -15.96 0.21
N ILE A 25 22.28 -15.25 0.47
CA ILE A 25 21.84 -14.03 -0.23
C ILE A 25 21.52 -12.99 0.85
N ASP A 26 21.86 -11.72 0.62
CA ASP A 26 21.50 -10.63 1.53
C ASP A 26 19.96 -10.55 1.65
N GLY A 27 19.47 -10.33 2.86
CA GLY A 27 18.04 -10.41 3.18
C GLY A 27 17.12 -9.51 2.34
N TRP A 28 17.69 -8.45 1.76
CA TRP A 28 17.00 -7.56 0.83
C TRP A 28 16.85 -8.17 -0.56
N ASP A 29 17.94 -8.65 -1.13
CA ASP A 29 17.98 -9.23 -2.48
C ASP A 29 17.15 -10.52 -2.57
N PHE A 30 17.15 -11.31 -1.49
CA PHE A 30 16.34 -12.53 -1.40
C PHE A 30 14.86 -12.29 -1.67
N LYS A 31 14.28 -11.18 -1.14
CA LYS A 31 12.85 -10.87 -1.31
C LYS A 31 12.48 -10.61 -2.77
N GLN A 32 13.34 -9.95 -3.53
CA GLN A 32 13.13 -9.72 -4.97
C GLN A 32 13.05 -11.04 -5.75
N TYR A 33 13.92 -12.00 -5.41
CA TYR A 33 13.90 -13.32 -6.05
C TYR A 33 12.66 -14.12 -5.71
N VAL A 34 12.18 -14.06 -4.46
CA VAL A 34 10.93 -14.72 -4.07
C VAL A 34 9.73 -14.05 -4.74
N LEU A 35 9.66 -12.71 -4.75
CA LEU A 35 8.60 -11.95 -5.40
C LEU A 35 8.55 -12.23 -6.91
N GLY A 36 9.69 -12.18 -7.60
CA GLY A 36 9.78 -12.46 -9.04
C GLY A 36 9.41 -13.92 -9.36
N THR A 37 9.84 -14.88 -8.54
CA THR A 37 9.50 -16.30 -8.71
C THR A 37 8.01 -16.56 -8.46
N LEU A 38 7.43 -15.93 -7.44
CA LEU A 38 6.01 -16.00 -7.14
C LEU A 38 5.18 -15.45 -8.29
N PHE A 39 5.58 -14.29 -8.82
CA PHE A 39 4.94 -13.69 -9.99
C PHE A 39 5.05 -14.59 -11.23
N TYR A 40 6.23 -15.14 -11.51
CA TYR A 40 6.42 -16.07 -12.62
C TYR A 40 5.54 -17.32 -12.49
N ARG A 41 5.44 -17.91 -11.30
CA ARG A 41 4.52 -19.03 -11.04
C ARG A 41 3.07 -18.63 -11.33
N PHE A 42 2.64 -17.49 -10.81
CA PHE A 42 1.26 -17.01 -11.01
C PHE A 42 0.93 -16.81 -12.49
N ILE A 43 1.76 -16.08 -13.24
CA ILE A 43 1.49 -15.83 -14.66
C ILE A 43 1.52 -17.12 -15.49
N SER A 44 2.38 -18.09 -15.12
CA SER A 44 2.44 -19.40 -15.76
C SER A 44 1.17 -20.20 -15.54
N GLU A 45 0.70 -20.29 -14.28
CA GLU A 45 -0.52 -21.01 -13.93
C GLU A 45 -1.77 -20.32 -14.52
N ASN A 46 -1.84 -18.99 -14.44
CA ASN A 46 -2.93 -18.20 -15.02
C ASN A 46 -3.00 -18.36 -16.55
N PHE A 47 -1.85 -18.36 -17.21
CA PHE A 47 -1.75 -18.55 -18.66
C PHE A 47 -2.15 -19.97 -19.07
N SER A 48 -1.65 -20.99 -18.38
CA SER A 48 -2.00 -22.39 -18.64
C SER A 48 -3.51 -22.62 -18.49
N ASN A 49 -4.12 -22.11 -17.42
CA ASN A 49 -5.56 -22.20 -17.20
C ASN A 49 -6.38 -21.49 -18.29
N TYR A 50 -5.90 -20.35 -18.76
CA TYR A 50 -6.54 -19.62 -19.86
C TYR A 50 -6.51 -20.44 -21.15
N ILE A 51 -5.35 -21.00 -21.54
CA ILE A 51 -5.22 -21.79 -22.77
C ILE A 51 -6.08 -23.07 -22.69
N GLN A 52 -6.14 -23.72 -21.54
CA GLN A 52 -6.98 -24.91 -21.34
C GLN A 52 -8.47 -24.62 -21.39
N GLY A 53 -8.88 -23.37 -21.16
CA GLY A 53 -10.29 -22.94 -21.31
C GLY A 53 -11.29 -23.70 -20.43
N GLY A 54 -10.82 -24.39 -19.38
CA GLY A 54 -11.63 -25.26 -18.50
C GLY A 54 -11.76 -26.69 -19.01
N ASP A 55 -11.09 -27.07 -20.10
CA ASP A 55 -11.01 -28.45 -20.57
C ASP A 55 -9.92 -29.21 -19.80
N GLU A 56 -10.35 -30.07 -18.88
CA GLU A 56 -9.44 -30.86 -18.03
C GLU A 56 -8.71 -31.98 -18.81
N SER A 57 -9.13 -32.27 -20.06
CA SER A 57 -8.43 -33.23 -20.92
C SER A 57 -7.17 -32.67 -21.55
N ILE A 58 -7.00 -31.33 -21.53
CA ILE A 58 -5.83 -30.64 -22.09
C ILE A 58 -4.89 -30.27 -20.95
N ASN A 59 -3.69 -30.83 -20.94
CA ASN A 59 -2.60 -30.37 -20.07
C ASN A 59 -1.60 -29.53 -20.88
N TYR A 60 -1.75 -28.22 -20.82
CA TYR A 60 -0.89 -27.30 -21.59
C TYR A 60 0.60 -27.50 -21.29
N ALA A 61 0.98 -27.85 -20.07
CA ALA A 61 2.37 -28.08 -19.67
C ALA A 61 3.02 -29.33 -20.32
N GLU A 62 2.21 -30.26 -20.86
CA GLU A 62 2.71 -31.48 -21.52
C GLU A 62 2.75 -31.34 -23.04
N LEU A 63 2.27 -30.24 -23.59
CA LEU A 63 2.28 -30.01 -25.01
C LEU A 63 3.67 -29.63 -25.53
N SER A 64 3.96 -29.92 -26.81
CA SER A 64 5.18 -29.45 -27.47
C SER A 64 5.03 -28.00 -27.89
N ASP A 65 6.10 -27.23 -27.81
CA ASP A 65 6.14 -25.83 -28.33
C ASP A 65 5.83 -25.76 -29.84
N ASP A 66 6.12 -26.82 -30.59
CA ASP A 66 5.92 -26.91 -32.04
C ASP A 66 4.44 -26.85 -32.48
N ILE A 67 3.50 -27.13 -31.57
CA ILE A 67 2.06 -27.06 -31.91
C ILE A 67 1.53 -25.61 -31.87
N ILE A 68 2.31 -24.69 -31.34
CA ILE A 68 1.88 -23.29 -31.16
C ILE A 68 1.99 -22.57 -32.52
N THR A 69 0.84 -22.28 -33.09
CA THR A 69 0.78 -21.48 -34.31
C THR A 69 0.89 -19.98 -34.04
N PRO A 70 1.27 -19.17 -35.03
CA PRO A 70 1.28 -17.71 -34.89
C PRO A 70 -0.08 -17.13 -34.49
N GLU A 71 -1.17 -17.74 -34.93
CA GLU A 71 -2.56 -17.31 -34.64
C GLU A 71 -2.89 -17.55 -33.17
N ILE A 72 -2.60 -18.74 -32.64
CA ILE A 72 -2.78 -19.08 -31.21
C ILE A 72 -2.00 -18.09 -30.34
N LYS A 73 -0.74 -17.84 -30.71
CA LYS A 73 0.12 -16.90 -29.98
C LYS A 73 -0.46 -15.48 -30.02
N ALA A 74 -0.88 -14.99 -31.17
CA ALA A 74 -1.43 -13.65 -31.33
C ALA A 74 -2.74 -13.47 -30.55
N ASP A 75 -3.62 -14.46 -30.55
CA ASP A 75 -4.89 -14.42 -29.80
C ASP A 75 -4.64 -14.40 -28.30
N ALA A 76 -3.74 -15.24 -27.81
CA ALA A 76 -3.36 -15.27 -26.40
C ALA A 76 -2.76 -13.93 -25.93
N ILE A 77 -1.89 -13.30 -26.75
CA ILE A 77 -1.30 -11.99 -26.41
C ILE A 77 -2.37 -10.90 -26.38
N LYS A 78 -3.31 -10.89 -27.30
CA LYS A 78 -4.42 -9.92 -27.30
C LYS A 78 -5.30 -10.04 -26.05
N THR A 79 -5.46 -11.25 -25.53
CA THR A 79 -6.32 -11.50 -24.38
C THR A 79 -5.60 -11.34 -23.05
N LYS A 80 -4.36 -11.92 -22.92
CA LYS A 80 -3.61 -11.96 -21.65
C LYS A 80 -2.51 -10.91 -21.56
N GLY A 81 -2.14 -10.31 -22.70
CA GLY A 81 -1.06 -9.34 -22.79
C GLY A 81 0.32 -9.93 -23.03
N TYR A 82 0.52 -11.23 -22.87
CA TYR A 82 1.81 -11.92 -23.01
C TYR A 82 1.60 -13.35 -23.52
N PHE A 83 2.70 -14.03 -23.85
CA PHE A 83 2.70 -15.44 -24.23
C PHE A 83 3.79 -16.20 -23.45
N ILE A 84 3.46 -17.44 -23.03
CA ILE A 84 4.37 -18.39 -22.39
C ILE A 84 4.28 -19.72 -23.13
N TYR A 85 5.39 -20.22 -23.67
CA TYR A 85 5.44 -21.54 -24.29
C TYR A 85 5.32 -22.66 -23.23
N PRO A 86 4.79 -23.83 -23.60
CA PRO A 86 4.72 -24.98 -22.68
C PRO A 86 6.03 -25.29 -21.96
N SER A 87 7.17 -25.32 -22.70
CA SER A 87 8.50 -25.54 -22.12
C SER A 87 8.93 -24.47 -21.13
N GLN A 88 8.38 -23.27 -21.22
CA GLN A 88 8.71 -22.09 -20.40
C GLN A 88 7.81 -21.95 -19.17
N LEU A 89 6.86 -22.85 -18.94
CA LEU A 89 6.00 -22.79 -17.76
C LEU A 89 6.78 -23.05 -16.47
N PHE A 90 6.43 -22.35 -15.42
CA PHE A 90 7.05 -22.48 -14.10
C PHE A 90 7.11 -23.96 -13.64
N SER A 91 6.02 -24.73 -13.82
CA SER A 91 5.95 -26.14 -13.43
C SER A 91 7.02 -27.00 -14.14
N ASN A 92 7.31 -26.73 -15.40
CA ASN A 92 8.32 -27.48 -16.17
C ASN A 92 9.74 -27.07 -15.78
N ILE A 93 9.99 -25.80 -15.52
CA ILE A 93 11.27 -25.32 -15.01
C ILE A 93 11.52 -25.83 -13.59
N ALA A 94 10.52 -25.84 -12.73
CA ALA A 94 10.64 -26.36 -11.37
C ALA A 94 11.03 -27.84 -11.35
N LYS A 95 10.46 -28.67 -12.22
CA LYS A 95 10.80 -30.12 -12.32
C LYS A 95 12.29 -30.37 -12.57
N THR A 96 12.94 -29.52 -13.37
CA THR A 96 14.33 -29.70 -13.81
C THR A 96 15.35 -28.83 -13.07
N SER A 97 14.91 -27.87 -12.26
CA SER A 97 15.74 -26.82 -11.67
C SER A 97 16.96 -27.29 -10.89
N ASN A 98 16.86 -28.43 -10.17
CA ASN A 98 17.98 -28.99 -9.38
C ASN A 98 19.13 -29.56 -10.23
N ALA A 99 18.83 -30.02 -11.45
CA ALA A 99 19.80 -30.64 -12.35
C ALA A 99 20.24 -29.71 -13.49
N ASN A 100 19.65 -28.54 -13.61
CA ASN A 100 19.93 -27.61 -14.69
C ASN A 100 21.16 -26.74 -14.38
N GLU A 101 22.27 -27.02 -15.06
CA GLU A 101 23.54 -26.28 -14.93
C GLU A 101 23.50 -24.89 -15.56
N SER A 102 22.49 -24.59 -16.40
CA SER A 102 22.29 -23.31 -17.08
C SER A 102 21.07 -22.53 -16.58
N LEU A 103 20.51 -22.91 -15.41
CA LEU A 103 19.23 -22.39 -14.88
C LEU A 103 19.16 -20.85 -14.88
N ASN A 104 20.24 -20.17 -14.50
CA ASN A 104 20.30 -18.72 -14.45
C ASN A 104 20.12 -18.06 -15.82
N THR A 105 20.74 -18.61 -16.85
CA THR A 105 20.65 -18.10 -18.24
C THR A 105 19.35 -18.51 -18.92
N ASP A 106 18.86 -19.71 -18.62
CA ASP A 106 17.57 -20.19 -19.14
C ASP A 106 16.41 -19.35 -18.60
N LEU A 107 16.40 -19.04 -17.31
CA LEU A 107 15.42 -18.13 -16.73
C LEU A 107 15.48 -16.73 -17.35
N ALA A 108 16.69 -16.17 -17.56
CA ALA A 108 16.85 -14.89 -18.23
C ALA A 108 16.26 -14.91 -19.65
N ALA A 109 16.50 -15.99 -20.40
CA ALA A 109 15.95 -16.17 -21.75
C ALA A 109 14.40 -16.31 -21.71
N ILE A 110 13.85 -17.05 -20.76
CA ILE A 110 12.39 -17.20 -20.57
C ILE A 110 11.75 -15.85 -20.28
N PHE A 111 12.28 -15.08 -19.33
CA PHE A 111 11.73 -13.75 -18.99
C PHE A 111 11.83 -12.78 -20.17
N SER A 112 12.92 -12.81 -20.92
CA SER A 112 13.06 -12.06 -22.16
C SER A 112 12.04 -12.49 -23.21
N SER A 113 11.79 -13.80 -23.37
CA SER A 113 10.78 -14.34 -24.28
C SER A 113 9.37 -13.87 -23.92
N ILE A 114 9.01 -13.94 -22.65
CA ILE A 114 7.69 -13.49 -22.15
C ILE A 114 7.52 -12.00 -22.44
N GLN A 115 8.48 -11.16 -22.08
CA GLN A 115 8.41 -9.71 -22.27
C GLN A 115 8.35 -9.33 -23.74
N SER A 116 9.21 -9.93 -24.57
CA SER A 116 9.27 -9.63 -26.01
C SER A 116 8.05 -10.17 -26.77
N SER A 117 7.30 -11.10 -26.22
CA SER A 117 6.06 -11.57 -26.83
C SER A 117 5.02 -10.45 -27.02
N ALA A 118 5.05 -9.45 -26.14
CA ALA A 118 4.15 -8.29 -26.17
C ALA A 118 4.56 -7.19 -27.15
N ASN A 119 5.75 -7.28 -27.78
CA ASN A 119 6.25 -6.23 -28.67
C ASN A 119 5.30 -5.99 -29.85
N GLY A 120 4.90 -4.72 -30.05
CA GLY A 120 3.95 -4.32 -31.08
C GLY A 120 2.48 -4.54 -30.73
N TYR A 121 2.16 -5.03 -29.53
CA TYR A 121 0.80 -5.14 -29.01
C TYR A 121 0.52 -4.02 -28.01
N SER A 122 -0.77 -3.76 -27.75
CA SER A 122 -1.22 -2.75 -26.78
C SER A 122 -0.74 -3.02 -25.35
N SER A 123 -0.37 -4.26 -25.05
CA SER A 123 0.15 -4.71 -23.77
C SER A 123 1.65 -4.45 -23.57
N GLU A 124 2.38 -4.02 -24.61
CA GLU A 124 3.84 -3.91 -24.58
C GLU A 124 4.34 -3.12 -23.36
N GLU A 125 3.75 -1.95 -23.10
CA GLU A 125 4.15 -1.09 -22.00
C GLU A 125 3.86 -1.73 -20.62
N SER A 126 2.79 -2.48 -20.50
CA SER A 126 2.42 -3.17 -19.26
C SER A 126 3.30 -4.38 -18.95
N ILE A 127 3.92 -4.98 -19.97
CA ILE A 127 4.71 -6.22 -19.85
C ILE A 127 6.22 -5.95 -19.84
N LYS A 128 6.68 -4.97 -20.61
CA LYS A 128 8.11 -4.64 -20.74
C LYS A 128 8.72 -4.27 -19.39
N GLY A 129 9.87 -4.84 -19.08
CA GLY A 129 10.63 -4.55 -17.85
C GLY A 129 10.08 -5.18 -16.58
N LEU A 130 9.03 -6.02 -16.62
CA LEU A 130 8.45 -6.63 -15.42
C LEU A 130 9.45 -7.47 -14.62
N PHE A 131 10.42 -8.12 -15.27
CA PHE A 131 11.41 -8.96 -14.63
C PHE A 131 12.78 -8.28 -14.43
N GLU A 132 12.91 -6.96 -14.67
CA GLU A 132 14.22 -6.27 -14.58
C GLU A 132 14.83 -6.35 -13.17
N ASP A 133 14.01 -6.30 -12.12
CA ASP A 133 14.47 -6.42 -10.74
C ASP A 133 14.79 -7.89 -10.35
N PHE A 134 14.46 -8.85 -11.20
CA PHE A 134 14.74 -10.28 -11.01
C PHE A 134 15.93 -10.72 -11.89
N ASP A 135 17.11 -10.14 -11.64
CA ASP A 135 18.32 -10.48 -12.39
C ASP A 135 18.89 -11.83 -11.95
N THR A 136 18.58 -12.88 -12.73
CA THR A 136 19.02 -14.26 -12.50
C THR A 136 20.52 -14.47 -12.75
N THR A 137 21.19 -13.47 -13.33
CA THR A 137 22.64 -13.52 -13.62
C THR A 137 23.49 -12.74 -12.62
N SER A 138 22.85 -12.01 -11.71
CA SER A 138 23.48 -11.16 -10.72
C SER A 138 24.48 -11.88 -9.81
N ASN A 139 25.58 -11.21 -9.47
CA ASN A 139 26.54 -11.70 -8.49
C ASN A 139 25.99 -11.71 -7.04
N ARG A 140 24.85 -11.09 -6.80
CA ARG A 140 24.10 -11.20 -5.53
C ARG A 140 23.61 -12.63 -5.24
N LEU A 141 23.38 -13.42 -6.29
CA LEU A 141 23.06 -14.85 -6.19
C LEU A 141 24.28 -15.74 -5.93
N GLY A 142 25.48 -15.20 -5.98
CA GLY A 142 26.73 -15.94 -5.80
C GLY A 142 27.76 -15.60 -6.87
N ASN A 143 29.02 -15.91 -6.58
CA ASN A 143 30.14 -15.55 -7.44
C ASN A 143 30.34 -16.52 -8.62
N THR A 144 29.77 -17.72 -8.54
CA THR A 144 29.88 -18.74 -9.60
C THR A 144 28.51 -19.09 -10.18
N VAL A 145 28.48 -19.57 -11.41
CA VAL A 145 27.24 -20.06 -12.06
C VAL A 145 26.59 -21.14 -11.21
N LYS A 146 27.39 -22.02 -10.62
CA LYS A 146 26.90 -23.10 -9.75
C LYS A 146 26.20 -22.56 -8.52
N ASP A 147 26.74 -21.53 -7.87
CA ASP A 147 26.11 -20.91 -6.69
C ASP A 147 24.80 -20.22 -7.08
N LYS A 148 24.81 -19.47 -8.21
CA LYS A 148 23.61 -18.81 -8.73
C LYS A 148 22.49 -19.82 -8.98
N ASN A 149 22.79 -20.90 -9.68
CA ASN A 149 21.83 -21.95 -10.01
C ASN A 149 21.31 -22.67 -8.76
N LYS A 150 22.19 -22.92 -7.78
CA LYS A 150 21.79 -23.51 -6.49
C LYS A 150 20.77 -22.63 -5.76
N HIS A 151 21.02 -21.32 -5.68
CA HIS A 151 20.13 -20.39 -4.99
C HIS A 151 18.81 -20.19 -5.74
N LEU A 152 18.86 -20.04 -7.07
CA LEU A 152 17.65 -19.95 -7.90
C LEU A 152 16.79 -21.21 -7.78
N SER A 153 17.43 -22.40 -7.84
CA SER A 153 16.71 -23.67 -7.67
C SER A 153 16.07 -23.78 -6.29
N ALA A 154 16.76 -23.35 -5.23
CA ALA A 154 16.18 -23.35 -3.88
C ALA A 154 14.95 -22.43 -3.77
N VAL A 155 15.01 -21.23 -4.35
CA VAL A 155 13.85 -20.30 -4.39
C VAL A 155 12.70 -20.91 -5.21
N ILE A 156 12.98 -21.44 -6.40
CA ILE A 156 11.97 -22.08 -7.27
C ILE A 156 11.28 -23.23 -6.53
N LYS A 157 12.06 -24.13 -5.89
CA LYS A 157 11.52 -25.27 -5.13
C LYS A 157 10.75 -24.82 -3.90
N GLY A 158 11.21 -23.80 -3.21
CA GLY A 158 10.48 -23.19 -2.11
C GLY A 158 9.13 -22.65 -2.55
N VAL A 159 9.09 -21.87 -3.62
CA VAL A 159 7.84 -21.31 -4.18
C VAL A 159 6.95 -22.42 -4.75
N GLU A 160 7.50 -23.47 -5.41
CA GLU A 160 6.74 -24.64 -5.87
C GLU A 160 6.01 -25.34 -4.72
N GLY A 161 6.66 -25.44 -3.56
CA GLY A 161 6.10 -26.10 -2.37
C GLY A 161 4.97 -25.32 -1.67
N ILE A 162 4.71 -24.06 -2.02
CA ILE A 162 3.60 -23.29 -1.45
C ILE A 162 2.28 -23.84 -2.01
N ASN A 163 1.34 -24.18 -1.12
CA ASN A 163 0.01 -24.58 -1.51
C ASN A 163 -0.92 -23.37 -1.65
N PHE A 164 -1.24 -23.00 -2.89
CA PHE A 164 -2.22 -21.95 -3.21
C PHE A 164 -3.64 -22.52 -3.44
N GLY A 165 -3.89 -23.80 -3.21
CA GLY A 165 -5.16 -24.43 -3.55
C GLY A 165 -5.33 -24.63 -5.06
N GLU A 166 -6.55 -24.97 -5.48
CA GLU A 166 -6.89 -25.08 -6.89
C GLU A 166 -7.34 -23.72 -7.45
N PHE A 167 -7.01 -23.44 -8.70
CA PHE A 167 -7.27 -22.13 -9.35
C PHE A 167 -8.75 -21.72 -9.34
N LYS A 168 -9.66 -22.70 -9.25
CA LYS A 168 -11.13 -22.48 -9.20
C LYS A 168 -11.62 -21.94 -7.85
N ASP A 169 -10.85 -22.12 -6.75
CA ASP A 169 -11.42 -21.93 -5.40
C ASP A 169 -11.03 -20.65 -4.66
N ASN A 170 -9.93 -20.04 -4.86
CA ASN A 170 -9.45 -18.77 -4.21
C ASN A 170 -7.94 -18.57 -4.44
N GLN A 171 -7.35 -19.30 -5.37
CA GLN A 171 -5.91 -19.27 -5.61
C GLN A 171 -5.39 -17.85 -5.94
N ILE A 172 -6.18 -17.07 -6.68
CA ILE A 172 -5.81 -15.70 -7.06
C ILE A 172 -5.68 -14.81 -5.82
N ASP A 173 -6.62 -14.91 -4.88
CA ASP A 173 -6.57 -14.14 -3.64
C ASP A 173 -5.35 -14.53 -2.79
N LEU A 174 -4.98 -15.83 -2.80
CA LEU A 174 -3.82 -16.32 -2.05
C LEU A 174 -2.49 -15.84 -2.64
N PHE A 175 -2.35 -15.78 -3.96
CA PHE A 175 -1.16 -15.20 -4.60
C PHE A 175 -1.02 -13.71 -4.28
N GLY A 176 -2.10 -12.96 -4.37
CA GLY A 176 -2.14 -11.55 -4.01
C GLY A 176 -1.81 -11.32 -2.54
N ASP A 177 -2.39 -12.09 -1.63
CA ASP A 177 -2.12 -12.01 -0.19
C ASP A 177 -0.66 -12.37 0.14
N ALA A 178 -0.07 -13.37 -0.54
CA ALA A 178 1.35 -13.72 -0.40
C ALA A 178 2.27 -12.58 -0.83
N TYR A 179 1.96 -11.97 -1.96
CA TYR A 179 2.72 -10.87 -2.52
C TYR A 179 2.63 -9.61 -1.63
N GLU A 180 1.44 -9.22 -1.20
CA GLU A 180 1.24 -8.10 -0.26
C GLU A 180 1.96 -8.34 1.07
N TYR A 181 1.94 -9.57 1.59
CA TYR A 181 2.69 -9.93 2.79
C TYR A 181 4.20 -9.77 2.63
N LEU A 182 4.76 -10.22 1.51
CA LEU A 182 6.18 -10.04 1.20
C LEU A 182 6.56 -8.56 1.10
N ILE A 183 5.76 -7.75 0.41
CA ILE A 183 5.98 -6.30 0.28
C ILE A 183 5.89 -5.62 1.65
N SER A 184 4.92 -5.95 2.49
CA SER A 184 4.76 -5.37 3.83
C SER A 184 5.96 -5.66 4.73
N ASN A 185 6.47 -6.90 4.69
CA ASN A 185 7.69 -7.28 5.40
C ASN A 185 8.94 -6.59 4.84
N TYR A 186 8.96 -6.33 3.52
CA TYR A 186 9.99 -5.55 2.87
C TYR A 186 10.01 -4.12 3.44
N ALA A 187 8.87 -3.45 3.48
CA ALA A 187 8.74 -2.11 4.02
C ALA A 187 9.11 -2.03 5.52
N ALA A 188 8.67 -3.00 6.33
CA ALA A 188 8.97 -3.04 7.76
C ALA A 188 10.46 -3.17 8.10
N ASN A 189 11.24 -3.82 7.23
CA ASN A 189 12.68 -4.06 7.44
C ASN A 189 13.59 -3.04 6.71
N ALA A 190 13.04 -2.20 5.81
CA ALA A 190 13.80 -1.21 5.06
C ALA A 190 14.14 0.06 5.86
N GLY A 191 13.77 0.13 7.14
CA GLY A 191 14.00 1.29 8.00
C GLY A 191 13.12 2.49 7.63
N LYS A 192 13.64 3.73 7.84
CA LYS A 192 12.88 4.97 7.59
C LYS A 192 12.35 5.11 6.15
N SER A 193 13.02 4.51 5.17
CA SER A 193 12.60 4.52 3.77
C SER A 193 11.46 3.54 3.47
N GLY A 194 11.26 2.52 4.28
CA GLY A 194 10.26 1.48 4.05
C GLY A 194 8.81 1.96 4.21
N GLY A 195 8.58 2.89 5.11
CA GLY A 195 7.24 3.49 5.31
C GLY A 195 6.77 4.37 4.17
N GLU A 196 7.70 4.84 3.31
CA GLU A 196 7.38 5.64 2.12
C GLU A 196 6.80 4.79 0.97
N PHE A 197 7.01 3.48 1.00
CA PHE A 197 6.62 2.57 -0.10
C PHE A 197 5.40 1.70 0.19
N PHE A 198 4.94 1.67 1.43
CA PHE A 198 3.85 0.78 1.81
C PHE A 198 2.89 1.41 2.83
N THR A 199 1.64 1.53 2.43
CA THR A 199 0.55 1.94 3.32
C THR A 199 -0.06 0.72 4.01
N PRO A 200 -0.23 0.70 5.34
CA PRO A 200 -0.86 -0.41 6.04
C PRO A 200 -2.23 -0.75 5.45
N GLN A 201 -2.54 -2.03 5.28
CA GLN A 201 -3.77 -2.48 4.61
C GLN A 201 -5.05 -1.89 5.22
N SER A 202 -5.10 -1.78 6.55
CA SER A 202 -6.26 -1.19 7.23
C SER A 202 -6.47 0.29 6.91
N VAL A 203 -5.37 1.05 6.81
CA VAL A 203 -5.41 2.46 6.40
C VAL A 203 -5.77 2.57 4.91
N SER A 204 -5.18 1.73 4.06
CA SER A 204 -5.52 1.67 2.63
C SER A 204 -7.00 1.37 2.41
N LYS A 205 -7.57 0.46 3.20
CA LYS A 205 -9.00 0.14 3.17
C LYS A 205 -9.87 1.34 3.54
N LEU A 206 -9.54 2.04 4.61
CA LEU A 206 -10.26 3.25 5.03
C LEU A 206 -10.21 4.34 3.95
N ILE A 207 -9.03 4.60 3.37
CA ILE A 207 -8.84 5.59 2.29
C ILE A 207 -9.70 5.22 1.08
N ALA A 208 -9.67 3.95 0.67
CA ALA A 208 -10.48 3.46 -0.43
C ALA A 208 -11.97 3.68 -0.16
N GLN A 209 -12.48 3.27 1.02
CA GLN A 209 -13.88 3.45 1.39
C GLN A 209 -14.31 4.92 1.42
N LEU A 210 -13.45 5.82 1.92
CA LEU A 210 -13.72 7.26 1.91
C LEU A 210 -13.82 7.82 0.48
N ALA A 211 -12.88 7.47 -0.39
CA ALA A 211 -12.84 7.99 -1.77
C ALA A 211 -14.04 7.53 -2.60
N ILE A 212 -14.55 6.31 -2.36
CA ILE A 212 -15.64 5.71 -3.14
C ILE A 212 -17.00 5.78 -2.46
N HIS A 213 -17.09 6.39 -1.27
CA HIS A 213 -18.29 6.41 -0.44
C HIS A 213 -19.53 6.89 -1.20
N LYS A 214 -20.61 6.08 -1.14
CA LYS A 214 -21.88 6.31 -1.86
C LYS A 214 -21.79 6.40 -3.39
N GLN A 215 -20.67 6.01 -3.98
CA GLN A 215 -20.57 5.85 -5.42
C GLN A 215 -20.99 4.42 -5.81
N THR A 216 -21.92 4.29 -6.73
CA THR A 216 -22.42 2.99 -7.21
C THR A 216 -21.66 2.49 -8.43
N THR A 217 -21.04 3.41 -9.18
CA THR A 217 -20.19 3.14 -10.34
C THR A 217 -19.02 4.09 -10.32
N ILE A 218 -17.83 3.60 -10.66
CA ILE A 218 -16.62 4.38 -10.86
C ILE A 218 -16.07 4.02 -12.22
N ASN A 219 -15.85 5.03 -13.07
CA ASN A 219 -15.25 4.79 -14.37
C ASN A 219 -13.73 4.62 -14.23
N LYS A 220 -13.09 5.57 -13.54
CA LYS A 220 -11.63 5.62 -13.35
C LYS A 220 -11.25 5.95 -11.91
N ILE A 221 -10.25 5.24 -11.40
CA ILE A 221 -9.61 5.54 -10.13
C ILE A 221 -8.12 5.82 -10.33
N TYR A 222 -7.58 6.80 -9.59
CA TYR A 222 -6.20 7.27 -9.76
C TYR A 222 -5.44 7.37 -8.45
N ASP A 223 -4.14 7.02 -8.50
CA ASP A 223 -3.16 7.29 -7.43
C ASP A 223 -1.94 8.02 -8.00
N PRO A 224 -1.72 9.31 -7.68
CA PRO A 224 -0.59 10.09 -8.16
C PRO A 224 0.76 9.71 -7.54
N ALA A 225 0.79 8.85 -6.53
CA ALA A 225 1.99 8.32 -5.87
C ALA A 225 1.77 6.84 -5.55
N ALA A 226 1.61 6.03 -6.62
CA ALA A 226 1.01 4.71 -6.57
C ALA A 226 1.74 3.70 -5.68
N GLY A 227 3.03 3.91 -5.41
CA GLY A 227 3.81 2.94 -4.64
C GLY A 227 3.71 1.55 -5.25
N SER A 228 3.41 0.55 -4.44
CA SER A 228 3.17 -0.82 -4.88
C SER A 228 1.75 -1.06 -5.44
N GLY A 229 0.93 -0.04 -5.60
CA GLY A 229 -0.45 -0.15 -6.09
C GLY A 229 -1.47 -0.61 -5.03
N SER A 230 -1.07 -0.73 -3.77
CA SER A 230 -1.93 -1.30 -2.73
C SER A 230 -3.22 -0.49 -2.47
N LEU A 231 -3.19 0.84 -2.58
CA LEU A 231 -4.38 1.69 -2.45
C LEU A 231 -5.40 1.42 -3.56
N LEU A 232 -4.94 1.31 -4.80
CA LEU A 232 -5.78 0.97 -5.95
C LEU A 232 -6.42 -0.41 -5.79
N LEU A 233 -5.65 -1.39 -5.29
CA LEU A 233 -6.13 -2.75 -5.06
C LEU A 233 -7.14 -2.83 -3.92
N GLN A 234 -6.96 -2.04 -2.86
CA GLN A 234 -7.98 -1.97 -1.81
C GLN A 234 -9.29 -1.38 -2.34
N ALA A 235 -9.24 -0.39 -3.23
CA ALA A 235 -10.44 0.09 -3.90
C ALA A 235 -11.12 -1.02 -4.72
N LYS A 236 -10.36 -1.84 -5.46
CA LYS A 236 -10.91 -3.02 -6.16
C LYS A 236 -11.61 -3.99 -5.20
N LYS A 237 -11.00 -4.28 -4.05
CA LYS A 237 -11.56 -5.20 -3.04
C LYS A 237 -12.88 -4.69 -2.41
N GLN A 238 -13.09 -3.37 -2.38
CA GLN A 238 -14.33 -2.76 -1.87
C GLN A 238 -15.47 -2.77 -2.89
N PHE A 239 -15.14 -2.82 -4.17
CA PHE A 239 -16.09 -2.94 -5.26
C PHE A 239 -16.08 -4.36 -5.82
N ASP A 240 -17.25 -4.93 -6.06
CA ASP A 240 -17.37 -6.10 -6.94
C ASP A 240 -16.88 -5.73 -8.34
N ASN A 241 -16.39 -6.72 -9.09
CA ASN A 241 -15.71 -6.58 -10.39
C ASN A 241 -16.44 -5.75 -11.47
N HIS A 242 -17.63 -5.25 -11.19
CA HIS A 242 -18.53 -4.58 -12.14
C HIS A 242 -18.51 -3.04 -12.06
N ILE A 243 -17.71 -2.45 -11.17
CA ILE A 243 -17.89 -1.05 -10.77
C ILE A 243 -16.82 -0.14 -11.35
N ILE A 244 -15.64 -0.66 -11.68
CA ILE A 244 -14.56 0.12 -12.31
C ILE A 244 -14.53 -0.21 -13.80
N GLU A 245 -15.06 0.68 -14.63
CA GLU A 245 -15.27 0.43 -16.05
C GLU A 245 -13.99 0.58 -16.88
N GLU A 246 -13.32 1.73 -16.83
CA GLU A 246 -12.10 1.99 -17.59
C GLU A 246 -10.84 1.53 -16.86
N GLY A 247 -10.83 1.53 -15.52
CA GLY A 247 -9.79 0.88 -14.74
C GLY A 247 -9.01 1.76 -13.78
N PHE A 248 -7.78 1.29 -13.51
CA PHE A 248 -6.88 1.77 -12.46
C PHE A 248 -5.73 2.55 -13.09
N TYR A 249 -5.47 3.74 -12.57
CA TYR A 249 -4.41 4.61 -13.04
C TYR A 249 -3.47 4.93 -11.89
N GLY A 250 -2.16 4.89 -12.14
CA GLY A 250 -1.17 5.20 -11.12
C GLY A 250 0.10 5.78 -11.71
N GLN A 251 0.75 6.66 -10.98
CA GLN A 251 2.07 7.17 -11.36
C GLN A 251 3.05 6.98 -10.23
N GLU A 252 4.24 6.46 -10.53
CA GLU A 252 5.28 6.14 -9.56
C GLU A 252 6.64 6.62 -10.07
N ILE A 253 7.44 7.25 -9.22
CA ILE A 253 8.76 7.79 -9.59
C ILE A 253 9.86 6.73 -9.48
N ASN A 254 9.72 5.77 -8.57
CA ASN A 254 10.72 4.73 -8.34
C ASN A 254 10.49 3.54 -9.26
N HIS A 255 11.52 3.17 -10.02
CA HIS A 255 11.44 2.10 -11.03
C HIS A 255 11.08 0.73 -10.44
N THR A 256 11.72 0.34 -9.35
CA THR A 256 11.44 -0.95 -8.68
C THR A 256 10.01 -0.99 -8.15
N THR A 257 9.56 0.08 -7.49
CA THR A 257 8.20 0.17 -6.95
C THR A 257 7.15 0.20 -8.07
N TYR A 258 7.45 0.86 -9.20
CA TYR A 258 6.64 0.83 -10.41
C TYR A 258 6.46 -0.60 -10.96
N ASN A 259 7.55 -1.40 -11.00
CA ASN A 259 7.48 -2.79 -11.41
C ASN A 259 6.64 -3.62 -10.44
N LEU A 260 6.83 -3.43 -9.13
CA LEU A 260 6.03 -4.08 -8.09
C LEU A 260 4.53 -3.76 -8.23
N ALA A 261 4.18 -2.51 -8.54
CA ALA A 261 2.78 -2.13 -8.75
C ALA A 261 2.14 -2.88 -9.93
N ARG A 262 2.84 -2.96 -11.08
CA ARG A 262 2.33 -3.69 -12.26
C ARG A 262 2.17 -5.18 -11.99
N MET A 263 3.17 -5.81 -11.35
CA MET A 263 3.08 -7.22 -10.92
C MET A 263 1.89 -7.43 -10.00
N ASN A 264 1.67 -6.50 -9.07
CA ASN A 264 0.59 -6.56 -8.10
C ASN A 264 -0.79 -6.49 -8.77
N MET A 265 -0.94 -5.67 -9.82
CA MET A 265 -2.17 -5.64 -10.63
C MET A 265 -2.47 -7.01 -11.25
N PHE A 266 -1.48 -7.63 -11.90
CA PHE A 266 -1.63 -8.97 -12.49
C PHE A 266 -1.98 -10.03 -11.44
N LEU A 267 -1.28 -10.05 -10.30
CA LEU A 267 -1.49 -10.99 -9.20
C LEU A 267 -2.91 -10.92 -8.61
N HIS A 268 -3.55 -9.77 -8.72
CA HIS A 268 -4.94 -9.57 -8.34
C HIS A 268 -5.91 -9.75 -9.51
N ASN A 269 -5.47 -10.41 -10.58
CA ASN A 269 -6.25 -10.71 -11.79
C ASN A 269 -6.85 -9.46 -12.46
N ILE A 270 -6.12 -8.34 -12.41
CA ILE A 270 -6.44 -7.16 -13.22
C ILE A 270 -5.70 -7.32 -14.53
N ASN A 271 -6.43 -7.41 -15.63
CA ASN A 271 -5.85 -7.58 -16.95
C ASN A 271 -5.13 -6.29 -17.41
N TYR A 272 -4.18 -6.42 -18.33
CA TYR A 272 -3.32 -5.32 -18.80
C TYR A 272 -4.10 -4.12 -19.37
N ASP A 273 -5.30 -4.35 -19.91
CA ASP A 273 -6.19 -3.32 -20.47
C ASP A 273 -7.02 -2.58 -19.41
N LYS A 274 -6.95 -3.02 -18.14
CA LYS A 274 -7.69 -2.46 -17.00
C LYS A 274 -6.82 -1.69 -16.03
N PHE A 275 -5.53 -1.61 -16.25
CA PHE A 275 -4.65 -0.73 -15.46
C PHE A 275 -3.66 0.02 -16.33
N ASN A 276 -3.30 1.21 -15.90
CA ASN A 276 -2.31 2.06 -16.54
C ASN A 276 -1.41 2.66 -15.46
N ILE A 277 -0.28 2.02 -15.21
CA ILE A 277 0.72 2.50 -14.25
C ILE A 277 1.88 3.09 -15.06
N LYS A 278 2.26 4.34 -14.78
CA LYS A 278 3.32 5.06 -15.48
C LYS A 278 4.49 5.38 -14.56
N LEU A 279 5.69 5.24 -15.10
CA LEU A 279 6.92 5.65 -14.42
C LEU A 279 7.19 7.13 -14.67
N GLY A 280 7.34 7.92 -13.61
CA GLY A 280 7.69 9.33 -13.76
C GLY A 280 7.35 10.19 -12.55
N ASN A 281 7.89 11.40 -12.54
CA ASN A 281 7.61 12.38 -11.50
C ASN A 281 6.27 13.08 -11.76
N THR A 282 5.27 12.77 -10.96
CA THR A 282 3.90 13.29 -11.08
C THR A 282 3.83 14.82 -11.05
N LEU A 283 4.68 15.46 -10.27
CA LEU A 283 4.64 16.92 -10.13
C LEU A 283 5.25 17.64 -11.34
N LEU A 284 6.25 17.03 -11.99
CA LEU A 284 6.99 17.63 -13.11
C LEU A 284 6.55 17.13 -14.48
N ASN A 285 6.19 15.86 -14.55
CA ASN A 285 5.79 15.19 -15.78
C ASN A 285 4.55 14.31 -15.56
N PRO A 286 3.37 14.90 -15.37
CA PRO A 286 2.12 14.17 -15.19
C PRO A 286 1.72 13.47 -16.48
N HIS A 287 1.52 12.14 -16.42
CA HIS A 287 1.21 11.34 -17.61
C HIS A 287 -0.28 11.30 -17.97
N PHE A 288 -1.18 11.58 -17.04
CA PHE A 288 -2.63 11.37 -17.22
C PHE A 288 -3.43 12.68 -17.42
N GLY A 289 -2.81 13.65 -18.09
CA GLY A 289 -3.49 14.93 -18.38
C GLY A 289 -4.68 14.80 -19.34
N ASP A 290 -4.61 13.85 -20.27
CA ASP A 290 -5.67 13.59 -21.26
C ASP A 290 -6.75 12.63 -20.72
N GLU A 291 -6.42 11.80 -19.72
CA GLU A 291 -7.34 10.84 -19.10
C GLU A 291 -8.17 11.43 -17.96
N LYS A 292 -7.79 12.59 -17.43
CA LYS A 292 -8.61 13.28 -16.41
C LYS A 292 -9.98 13.69 -17.00
N PRO A 293 -11.05 13.80 -16.20
CA PRO A 293 -11.09 13.69 -14.75
C PRO A 293 -11.24 12.25 -14.24
N PHE A 294 -10.89 12.04 -12.96
CA PHE A 294 -11.03 10.78 -12.24
C PHE A 294 -12.16 10.83 -11.21
N ASP A 295 -12.93 9.75 -11.08
CA ASP A 295 -14.08 9.69 -10.18
C ASP A 295 -13.69 9.48 -8.72
N ALA A 296 -12.61 8.73 -8.51
CA ALA A 296 -12.00 8.57 -7.20
C ALA A 296 -10.48 8.73 -7.30
N ILE A 297 -9.89 9.39 -6.30
CA ILE A 297 -8.45 9.49 -6.16
C ILE A 297 -8.07 9.05 -4.74
N VAL A 298 -7.14 8.12 -4.65
CA VAL A 298 -6.56 7.64 -3.40
C VAL A 298 -5.07 7.93 -3.42
N SER A 299 -4.49 8.40 -2.32
CA SER A 299 -3.06 8.66 -2.31
C SER A 299 -2.46 8.67 -0.91
N ASN A 300 -1.25 8.13 -0.81
CA ASN A 300 -0.35 8.35 0.30
C ASN A 300 0.98 8.91 -0.25
N PRO A 301 1.02 10.22 -0.59
CA PRO A 301 2.21 10.82 -1.18
C PRO A 301 3.34 10.92 -0.16
N PRO A 302 4.61 11.02 -0.60
CA PRO A 302 5.74 11.18 0.31
C PRO A 302 5.64 12.50 1.09
N TYR A 303 5.91 12.45 2.42
CA TYR A 303 5.73 13.59 3.31
C TYR A 303 6.93 14.53 3.29
N SER A 304 6.65 15.82 3.16
CA SER A 304 7.64 16.90 3.35
C SER A 304 8.93 16.70 2.54
N ILE A 305 8.83 16.20 1.32
CA ILE A 305 9.97 16.07 0.41
C ILE A 305 10.27 17.37 -0.32
N ASN A 306 11.53 17.53 -0.71
CA ASN A 306 11.93 18.63 -1.60
C ASN A 306 11.40 18.40 -3.02
N TRP A 307 11.02 19.48 -3.67
CA TRP A 307 10.68 19.51 -5.08
C TRP A 307 11.17 20.80 -5.74
N ILE A 308 11.10 20.91 -7.06
CA ILE A 308 11.63 22.08 -7.76
C ILE A 308 10.88 23.38 -7.38
N GLY A 309 9.56 23.32 -7.24
CA GLY A 309 8.72 24.44 -6.81
C GLY A 309 8.99 25.73 -7.61
N SER A 310 9.26 26.82 -6.89
CA SER A 310 9.52 28.14 -7.48
C SER A 310 10.83 28.27 -8.27
N ASP A 311 11.69 27.25 -8.32
CA ASP A 311 12.87 27.25 -9.19
C ASP A 311 12.50 27.04 -10.66
N ASP A 312 11.34 26.43 -10.92
CA ASP A 312 10.73 26.44 -12.24
C ASP A 312 9.67 27.56 -12.31
N PRO A 313 9.96 28.68 -12.99
CA PRO A 313 9.04 29.81 -13.06
C PRO A 313 7.77 29.51 -13.87
N THR A 314 7.71 28.42 -14.59
CA THR A 314 6.53 28.02 -15.37
C THR A 314 5.45 27.39 -14.51
N LEU A 315 5.80 26.76 -13.40
CA LEU A 315 4.88 26.02 -12.54
C LEU A 315 3.79 26.91 -11.90
N ILE A 316 4.05 28.20 -11.68
CA ILE A 316 3.03 29.11 -11.15
C ILE A 316 1.85 29.29 -12.12
N ASN A 317 2.07 29.05 -13.41
CA ASN A 317 1.06 29.13 -14.46
C ASN A 317 0.50 27.75 -14.85
N ASP A 318 0.98 26.66 -14.24
CA ASP A 318 0.44 25.33 -14.45
C ASP A 318 -1.00 25.26 -13.91
N ASP A 319 -1.94 24.73 -14.71
CA ASP A 319 -3.37 24.64 -14.38
C ASP A 319 -3.66 23.95 -13.05
N ARG A 320 -2.75 23.12 -12.57
CA ARG A 320 -2.85 22.45 -11.27
C ARG A 320 -2.62 23.41 -10.10
N PHE A 321 -1.71 24.38 -10.26
CA PHE A 321 -1.22 25.25 -9.19
C PHE A 321 -1.70 26.70 -9.30
N ALA A 322 -1.87 27.19 -10.52
CA ALA A 322 -2.27 28.56 -10.79
C ALA A 322 -3.52 29.04 -10.03
N PRO A 323 -4.58 28.21 -9.87
CA PRO A 323 -5.78 28.63 -9.15
C PRO A 323 -5.55 28.99 -7.68
N ALA A 324 -4.55 28.39 -7.03
CA ALA A 324 -4.19 28.71 -5.64
C ALA A 324 -3.37 30.02 -5.51
N GLY A 325 -2.86 30.55 -6.63
CA GLY A 325 -2.08 31.79 -6.69
C GLY A 325 -0.70 31.71 -6.00
N VAL A 326 -0.29 30.52 -5.55
CA VAL A 326 0.99 30.29 -4.86
C VAL A 326 1.40 28.83 -5.01
N LEU A 327 2.69 28.59 -5.15
CA LEU A 327 3.25 27.25 -5.14
C LEU A 327 3.47 26.75 -3.71
N ALA A 328 3.39 25.42 -3.52
CA ALA A 328 3.84 24.78 -2.29
C ALA A 328 5.32 25.11 -2.03
N PRO A 329 5.76 25.14 -0.75
CA PRO A 329 7.16 25.40 -0.42
C PRO A 329 8.10 24.39 -1.08
N LYS A 330 9.27 24.83 -1.58
CA LYS A 330 10.28 23.95 -2.20
C LYS A 330 10.70 22.77 -1.32
N SER A 331 10.72 22.97 -0.01
CA SER A 331 11.10 21.94 0.96
C SER A 331 9.96 21.00 1.35
N LYS A 332 8.75 21.20 0.80
CA LYS A 332 7.53 20.46 1.20
C LYS A 332 6.55 20.38 0.04
N ALA A 333 6.62 19.29 -0.70
CA ALA A 333 5.78 19.04 -1.86
C ALA A 333 4.34 18.65 -1.53
N ASP A 334 3.98 18.50 -0.24
CA ASP A 334 2.70 17.96 0.21
C ASP A 334 1.50 18.62 -0.49
N PHE A 335 1.42 19.96 -0.47
CA PHE A 335 0.34 20.67 -1.14
C PHE A 335 0.44 20.67 -2.67
N ALA A 336 1.59 20.40 -3.26
CA ALA A 336 1.69 20.21 -4.71
C ALA A 336 0.95 18.92 -5.13
N PHE A 337 1.08 17.84 -4.36
CA PHE A 337 0.30 16.61 -4.58
C PHE A 337 -1.20 16.84 -4.35
N ILE A 338 -1.59 17.60 -3.33
CA ILE A 338 -2.99 17.92 -3.02
C ILE A 338 -3.62 18.74 -4.17
N LEU A 339 -2.95 19.76 -4.65
CA LEU A 339 -3.43 20.59 -5.78
C LEU A 339 -3.48 19.79 -7.09
N HIS A 340 -2.48 18.94 -7.36
CA HIS A 340 -2.51 18.00 -8.47
C HIS A 340 -3.74 17.10 -8.40
N THR A 341 -3.97 16.47 -7.24
CA THR A 341 -5.13 15.62 -6.99
C THR A 341 -6.44 16.37 -7.24
N LEU A 342 -6.58 17.58 -6.72
CA LEU A 342 -7.78 18.40 -6.91
C LEU A 342 -8.03 18.73 -8.39
N ASN A 343 -6.99 19.05 -9.15
CA ASN A 343 -7.11 19.33 -10.59
C ASN A 343 -7.60 18.10 -11.37
N TYR A 344 -7.12 16.92 -11.01
CA TYR A 344 -7.45 15.65 -11.67
C TYR A 344 -8.80 15.06 -11.24
N LEU A 345 -9.38 15.55 -10.14
CA LEU A 345 -10.64 15.06 -9.59
C LEU A 345 -11.83 15.53 -10.43
N SER A 346 -12.78 14.64 -10.72
CA SER A 346 -14.05 14.96 -11.39
C SER A 346 -14.93 15.87 -10.52
N SER A 347 -15.90 16.52 -11.15
CA SER A 347 -16.84 17.41 -10.45
C SER A 347 -17.70 16.69 -9.41
N LYS A 348 -17.94 15.38 -9.57
CA LYS A 348 -18.68 14.54 -8.62
C LYS A 348 -17.77 13.59 -7.81
N GLY A 349 -16.47 13.63 -8.11
CA GLY A 349 -15.48 12.75 -7.51
C GLY A 349 -15.14 13.11 -6.07
N ARG A 350 -14.50 12.15 -5.41
CA ARG A 350 -13.93 12.32 -4.07
C ARG A 350 -12.49 11.82 -4.05
N ALA A 351 -11.63 12.54 -3.36
CA ALA A 351 -10.25 12.14 -3.11
C ALA A 351 -10.01 11.94 -1.61
N ALA A 352 -9.28 10.90 -1.24
CA ALA A 352 -8.82 10.67 0.12
C ALA A 352 -7.29 10.54 0.12
N ILE A 353 -6.63 11.44 0.84
CA ILE A 353 -5.18 11.64 0.81
C ILE A 353 -4.63 11.53 2.22
N VAL A 354 -3.61 10.70 2.42
CA VAL A 354 -2.86 10.67 3.68
C VAL A 354 -1.93 11.87 3.74
N CYS A 355 -1.95 12.57 4.85
CA CYS A 355 -1.21 13.80 5.03
C CYS A 355 -0.43 13.84 6.34
N PHE A 356 0.73 14.46 6.31
CA PHE A 356 1.47 14.81 7.52
C PHE A 356 0.73 15.92 8.29
N PRO A 357 0.55 15.81 9.61
CA PRO A 357 -0.27 16.76 10.38
C PRO A 357 0.17 18.21 10.27
N GLY A 358 1.46 18.46 10.08
CA GLY A 358 2.02 19.83 10.00
C GLY A 358 1.44 20.70 8.90
N ILE A 359 0.97 20.13 7.78
CA ILE A 359 0.39 20.91 6.68
C ILE A 359 -0.91 21.64 7.07
N PHE A 360 -1.59 21.14 8.08
CA PHE A 360 -2.90 21.66 8.48
C PHE A 360 -2.85 22.96 9.30
N TYR A 361 -1.67 23.33 9.85
CA TYR A 361 -1.54 24.52 10.69
C TYR A 361 -0.36 25.46 10.34
N ARG A 362 0.59 25.01 9.50
CA ARG A 362 1.73 25.88 9.13
C ARG A 362 1.27 27.11 8.36
N GLY A 363 1.99 28.22 8.54
CA GLY A 363 1.73 29.50 7.86
C GLY A 363 2.32 29.58 6.44
N GLY A 364 2.37 30.79 5.90
CA GLY A 364 2.99 31.09 4.61
C GLY A 364 2.23 30.55 3.40
N ALA A 365 2.93 29.92 2.46
CA ALA A 365 2.32 29.36 1.25
C ALA A 365 1.30 28.26 1.55
N GLU A 366 1.57 27.41 2.53
CA GLU A 366 0.65 26.34 2.94
C GLU A 366 -0.69 26.92 3.44
N GLN A 367 -0.67 28.00 4.23
CA GLN A 367 -1.87 28.69 4.68
C GLN A 367 -2.67 29.28 3.50
N LYS A 368 -1.99 29.89 2.52
CA LYS A 368 -2.65 30.43 1.33
C LYS A 368 -3.34 29.34 0.51
N ILE A 369 -2.74 28.17 0.41
CA ILE A 369 -3.34 27.03 -0.29
C ILE A 369 -4.55 26.51 0.51
N ARG A 370 -4.46 26.38 1.85
CA ARG A 370 -5.63 26.03 2.67
C ARG A 370 -6.76 27.05 2.51
N LYS A 371 -6.43 28.34 2.47
CA LYS A 371 -7.41 29.40 2.15
C LYS A 371 -8.11 29.13 0.82
N TYR A 372 -7.35 28.86 -0.24
CA TYR A 372 -7.92 28.52 -1.55
C TYR A 372 -8.87 27.31 -1.47
N LEU A 373 -8.47 26.25 -0.76
CA LEU A 373 -9.29 25.04 -0.63
C LEU A 373 -10.59 25.27 0.13
N ILE A 374 -10.58 26.07 1.21
CA ILE A 374 -11.74 26.38 2.05
C ILE A 374 -12.67 27.38 1.36
N ASP A 375 -12.15 28.46 0.79
CA ASP A 375 -12.95 29.48 0.11
C ASP A 375 -13.70 28.89 -1.10
N ASN A 376 -13.14 27.86 -1.74
CA ASN A 376 -13.79 27.16 -2.85
C ASN A 376 -14.57 25.90 -2.42
N ASN A 377 -14.71 25.69 -1.12
CA ASN A 377 -15.50 24.60 -0.53
C ASN A 377 -15.06 23.17 -0.95
N PHE A 378 -13.75 22.94 -1.13
CA PHE A 378 -13.22 21.67 -1.58
C PHE A 378 -12.91 20.68 -0.46
N VAL A 379 -12.74 21.13 0.79
CA VAL A 379 -12.45 20.26 1.92
C VAL A 379 -13.75 19.68 2.47
N GLU A 380 -13.92 18.37 2.39
CA GLU A 380 -15.08 17.69 2.94
C GLU A 380 -14.86 17.27 4.40
N THR A 381 -13.73 16.60 4.69
CA THR A 381 -13.43 16.08 6.03
C THR A 381 -11.93 16.03 6.26
N VAL A 382 -11.51 16.26 7.49
CA VAL A 382 -10.15 15.98 7.98
C VAL A 382 -10.26 14.99 9.13
N ILE A 383 -9.56 13.85 9.02
CA ILE A 383 -9.59 12.77 10.01
C ILE A 383 -8.20 12.62 10.61
N SER A 384 -8.06 12.77 11.92
CA SER A 384 -6.83 12.46 12.65
C SER A 384 -6.81 11.00 13.02
N LEU A 385 -5.74 10.27 12.68
CA LEU A 385 -5.58 8.85 13.00
C LEU A 385 -4.58 8.65 14.14
N ALA A 386 -4.67 7.49 14.78
CA ALA A 386 -3.77 7.07 15.84
C ALA A 386 -2.29 7.10 15.38
N SER A 387 -1.41 7.37 16.32
CA SER A 387 0.03 7.23 16.10
C SER A 387 0.42 5.76 15.91
N ASN A 388 1.63 5.53 15.40
CA ASN A 388 2.20 4.18 15.25
C ASN A 388 1.36 3.19 14.41
N LEU A 389 0.59 3.69 13.44
CA LEU A 389 -0.09 2.85 12.44
C LEU A 389 0.84 2.46 11.30
N PHE A 390 1.75 3.34 10.92
CA PHE A 390 2.67 3.16 9.79
C PHE A 390 3.99 2.51 10.24
N TYR A 391 4.55 1.68 9.38
CA TYR A 391 5.85 1.05 9.64
C TYR A 391 6.97 2.09 9.62
N GLY A 392 7.91 1.96 10.56
CA GLY A 392 9.10 2.83 10.64
C GLY A 392 8.86 4.25 11.16
N THR A 393 7.63 4.62 11.53
CA THR A 393 7.32 5.92 12.14
C THR A 393 6.27 5.80 13.25
N SER A 394 6.47 6.55 14.32
CA SER A 394 5.48 6.68 15.40
C SER A 394 4.55 7.90 15.23
N ILE A 395 4.70 8.64 14.12
CA ILE A 395 3.93 9.87 13.90
C ILE A 395 2.50 9.50 13.54
N GLY A 396 1.51 10.16 14.17
CA GLY A 396 0.12 10.13 13.73
C GLY A 396 -0.03 10.84 12.38
N VAL A 397 -0.89 10.35 11.53
CA VAL A 397 -1.21 10.96 10.23
C VAL A 397 -2.65 11.41 10.20
N ASN A 398 -2.97 12.28 9.26
CA ASN A 398 -4.34 12.69 9.00
C ASN A 398 -4.76 12.25 7.60
N ILE A 399 -6.06 12.03 7.40
CA ILE A 399 -6.64 11.86 6.08
C ILE A 399 -7.36 13.14 5.71
N LEU A 400 -7.02 13.70 4.55
CA LEU A 400 -7.74 14.81 3.93
C LEU A 400 -8.69 14.26 2.88
N VAL A 401 -9.98 14.51 3.05
CA VAL A 401 -11.00 14.17 2.06
C VAL A 401 -11.40 15.41 1.30
N LEU A 402 -11.20 15.38 -0.02
CA LEU A 402 -11.58 16.45 -0.94
C LEU A 402 -12.81 16.04 -1.77
N SER A 403 -13.72 16.98 -1.99
CA SER A 403 -14.87 16.82 -2.87
C SER A 403 -15.20 18.15 -3.55
N LYS A 404 -15.54 18.10 -4.84
CA LYS A 404 -16.05 19.26 -5.58
C LYS A 404 -17.58 19.36 -5.54
N HIS A 405 -18.26 18.40 -4.91
CA HIS A 405 -19.73 18.30 -4.88
C HIS A 405 -20.26 18.21 -3.45
N LYS A 406 -19.95 19.20 -2.65
CA LYS A 406 -20.50 19.35 -1.31
C LYS A 406 -21.87 20.04 -1.37
N SER A 407 -22.80 19.55 -0.56
CA SER A 407 -24.14 20.14 -0.45
C SER A 407 -24.23 21.33 0.52
N ASN A 408 -23.17 21.58 1.29
CA ASN A 408 -23.10 22.65 2.28
C ASN A 408 -21.67 23.24 2.33
N THR A 409 -21.47 24.30 3.10
CA THR A 409 -20.21 25.00 3.29
C THR A 409 -19.52 24.63 4.61
N LYS A 410 -19.75 23.42 5.13
CA LYS A 410 -19.11 22.93 6.35
C LYS A 410 -17.99 21.95 6.04
N THR A 411 -16.97 21.96 6.86
CA THR A 411 -15.89 20.97 6.87
C THR A 411 -16.03 20.15 8.15
N GLN A 412 -16.06 18.82 8.00
CA GLN A 412 -16.08 17.91 9.13
C GLN A 412 -14.68 17.63 9.65
N PHE A 413 -14.50 17.64 10.97
CA PHE A 413 -13.28 17.21 11.65
C PHE A 413 -13.58 15.99 12.50
N ILE A 414 -12.76 14.94 12.37
CA ILE A 414 -12.90 13.68 13.11
C ILE A 414 -11.58 13.38 13.82
N ASP A 415 -11.62 13.23 15.14
CA ASP A 415 -10.50 12.72 15.92
C ASP A 415 -10.65 11.21 16.17
N ALA A 416 -10.04 10.42 15.30
CA ALA A 416 -9.93 8.99 15.45
C ALA A 416 -8.52 8.56 15.96
N SER A 417 -7.86 9.43 16.72
CA SER A 417 -6.55 9.15 17.31
C SER A 417 -6.65 8.49 18.70
N GLY A 418 -7.83 8.52 19.32
CA GLY A 418 -8.10 7.96 20.64
C GLY A 418 -8.04 6.43 20.68
N VAL A 419 -7.92 5.90 21.90
CA VAL A 419 -7.77 4.45 22.16
C VAL A 419 -8.96 3.60 21.68
N ASP A 420 -10.11 4.24 21.49
CA ASP A 420 -11.35 3.60 21.01
C ASP A 420 -11.30 3.33 19.47
N PHE A 421 -10.30 3.87 18.75
CA PHE A 421 -10.17 3.79 17.31
C PHE A 421 -8.97 2.96 16.83
N TYR A 422 -8.27 2.26 17.71
CA TYR A 422 -7.20 1.36 17.30
C TYR A 422 -7.01 0.23 18.30
N LYS A 423 -6.46 -0.87 17.81
CA LYS A 423 -5.97 -1.97 18.64
C LYS A 423 -4.45 -1.90 18.68
N LYS A 424 -3.89 -1.96 19.89
CA LYS A 424 -2.44 -2.05 20.07
C LYS A 424 -1.98 -3.49 19.79
N GLU A 425 -0.97 -3.64 18.94
CA GLU A 425 -0.26 -4.89 18.72
C GLU A 425 1.22 -4.75 19.11
N THR A 426 2.01 -5.83 18.97
CA THR A 426 3.38 -5.88 19.49
C THR A 426 4.27 -4.77 18.91
N ASN A 427 4.19 -4.51 17.61
CA ASN A 427 5.08 -3.56 16.92
C ASN A 427 4.36 -2.27 16.51
N ASN A 428 3.10 -2.35 16.14
CA ASN A 428 2.33 -1.24 15.58
C ASN A 428 0.90 -1.24 16.14
N ASN A 429 0.22 -0.11 16.05
CA ASN A 429 -1.23 -0.03 16.18
C ASN A 429 -1.89 -0.46 14.87
N ILE A 430 -3.09 -1.01 14.94
CA ILE A 430 -3.87 -1.39 13.76
C ILE A 430 -5.30 -0.86 13.88
N LEU A 431 -5.90 -0.54 12.73
CA LEU A 431 -7.35 -0.33 12.63
C LEU A 431 -8.01 -1.68 12.37
N THR A 432 -8.96 -2.08 13.21
CA THR A 432 -9.79 -3.26 12.96
C THR A 432 -10.95 -2.91 12.03
N GLU A 433 -11.71 -3.90 11.59
CA GLU A 433 -12.92 -3.69 10.77
C GLU A 433 -13.95 -2.83 11.52
N GLU A 434 -14.08 -3.02 12.82
CA GLU A 434 -14.98 -2.25 13.67
C GLU A 434 -14.55 -0.78 13.75
N HIS A 435 -13.25 -0.50 13.90
CA HIS A 435 -12.74 0.87 13.92
C HIS A 435 -12.97 1.57 12.58
N ILE A 436 -12.75 0.88 11.47
CA ILE A 436 -12.99 1.41 10.12
C ILE A 436 -14.48 1.70 9.94
N ALA A 437 -15.36 0.77 10.34
CA ALA A 437 -16.81 0.93 10.24
C ALA A 437 -17.31 2.11 11.07
N GLU A 438 -16.77 2.31 12.29
CA GLU A 438 -17.12 3.43 13.15
C GLU A 438 -16.67 4.77 12.54
N ILE A 439 -15.43 4.86 12.03
CA ILE A 439 -14.95 6.07 11.34
C ILE A 439 -15.82 6.37 10.11
N MET A 440 -16.18 5.35 9.34
CA MET A 440 -17.05 5.51 8.16
C MET A 440 -18.47 5.93 8.54
N ASN A 441 -19.01 5.42 9.64
CA ASN A 441 -20.32 5.83 10.16
C ASN A 441 -20.32 7.31 10.56
N ILE A 442 -19.31 7.76 11.33
CA ILE A 442 -19.12 9.18 11.70
C ILE A 442 -18.97 10.04 10.45
N PHE A 443 -18.18 9.58 9.48
CA PHE A 443 -18.01 10.28 8.20
C PHE A 443 -19.33 10.42 7.44
N ASP A 444 -20.16 9.39 7.42
CA ASP A 444 -21.43 9.37 6.68
C ASP A 444 -22.53 10.23 7.33
N THR A 445 -22.70 10.09 8.63
CA THR A 445 -23.78 10.78 9.35
C THR A 445 -23.54 12.27 9.47
N LYS A 446 -22.28 12.71 9.47
CA LYS A 446 -21.85 14.09 9.69
C LYS A 446 -22.35 14.68 11.04
N GLU A 447 -22.69 13.80 11.99
CA GLU A 447 -23.15 14.20 13.32
C GLU A 447 -22.00 14.71 14.18
N ASP A 448 -22.30 15.72 14.98
CA ASP A 448 -21.37 16.22 15.99
C ASP A 448 -21.38 15.28 17.20
N ASN A 449 -20.24 14.70 17.53
CA ASN A 449 -20.02 13.84 18.68
C ASN A 449 -18.96 14.45 19.59
N GLN A 450 -19.31 14.68 20.86
CA GLN A 450 -18.38 15.26 21.82
C GLN A 450 -17.07 14.46 21.87
N TYR A 451 -15.95 15.15 21.79
CA TYR A 451 -14.57 14.60 21.77
C TYR A 451 -14.18 13.77 20.55
N VAL A 452 -15.06 13.61 19.56
CA VAL A 452 -14.80 12.75 18.41
C VAL A 452 -14.97 13.49 17.08
N SER A 453 -16.08 14.22 16.88
CA SER A 453 -16.33 14.86 15.60
C SER A 453 -17.15 16.15 15.71
N ILE A 454 -16.87 17.08 14.80
CA ILE A 454 -17.62 18.33 14.66
C ILE A 454 -17.61 18.80 13.20
N SER A 455 -18.74 19.38 12.77
CA SER A 455 -18.89 20.04 11.47
C SER A 455 -18.83 21.56 11.64
N VAL A 456 -17.80 22.18 11.09
CA VAL A 456 -17.49 23.61 11.26
C VAL A 456 -17.74 24.37 9.95
N ASP A 457 -18.44 25.50 10.03
CA ASP A 457 -18.64 26.38 8.86
C ASP A 457 -17.30 26.92 8.33
N ASN A 458 -17.15 27.03 7.01
CA ASN A 458 -15.93 27.50 6.40
C ASN A 458 -15.56 28.94 6.80
N ASP A 459 -16.56 29.79 7.09
CA ASP A 459 -16.32 31.15 7.59
C ASP A 459 -15.62 31.13 8.96
N LYS A 460 -16.01 30.20 9.85
CA LYS A 460 -15.34 30.02 11.13
C LYS A 460 -13.90 29.51 10.97
N ILE A 461 -13.68 28.63 9.99
CA ILE A 461 -12.31 28.16 9.67
C ILE A 461 -11.45 29.34 9.14
N ALA A 462 -12.05 30.26 8.38
CA ALA A 462 -11.36 31.46 7.92
C ALA A 462 -10.98 32.39 9.09
N GLU A 463 -11.84 32.56 10.10
CA GLU A 463 -11.55 33.31 11.33
C GLU A 463 -10.37 32.70 12.11
N GLU A 464 -10.22 31.36 12.07
CA GLU A 464 -9.11 30.62 12.67
C GLU A 464 -7.88 30.50 11.75
N ASN A 465 -7.67 31.50 10.87
CA ASN A 465 -6.54 31.57 9.95
C ASN A 465 -6.39 30.34 9.02
N TYR A 466 -7.51 29.76 8.63
CA TYR A 466 -7.56 28.57 7.76
C TYR A 466 -6.79 27.37 8.32
N THR A 467 -6.69 27.24 9.64
CA THR A 467 -6.17 26.00 10.24
C THR A 467 -7.14 24.86 9.97
N LEU A 468 -6.60 23.70 9.62
CA LEU A 468 -7.35 22.45 9.43
C LEU A 468 -6.91 21.39 10.44
N SER A 469 -6.24 21.80 11.51
CA SER A 469 -5.85 20.90 12.59
C SER A 469 -7.10 20.42 13.34
N VAL A 470 -7.31 19.11 13.41
CA VAL A 470 -8.49 18.52 14.09
C VAL A 470 -8.57 18.97 15.55
N SER A 471 -7.44 19.04 16.26
CA SER A 471 -7.37 19.44 17.66
C SER A 471 -7.76 20.92 17.92
N THR A 472 -7.90 21.72 16.86
CA THR A 472 -8.42 23.10 17.00
C THR A 472 -9.93 23.11 17.22
N TYR A 473 -10.63 22.13 16.66
CA TYR A 473 -12.11 22.10 16.63
C TYR A 473 -12.70 20.98 17.48
N VAL A 474 -12.02 19.83 17.59
CA VAL A 474 -12.44 18.70 18.41
C VAL A 474 -11.69 18.77 19.75
N GLU A 475 -12.44 18.92 20.83
CA GLU A 475 -11.90 18.93 22.18
C GLU A 475 -11.33 17.55 22.54
N ALA A 476 -10.12 17.51 23.11
CA ALA A 476 -9.57 16.27 23.61
C ALA A 476 -10.30 15.84 24.88
N LYS A 477 -10.67 14.55 24.96
CA LYS A 477 -11.22 13.98 26.21
C LYS A 477 -10.17 14.06 27.30
N ASP A 478 -10.49 14.69 28.42
CA ASP A 478 -9.61 14.70 29.60
C ASP A 478 -9.56 13.29 30.20
N THR A 479 -8.49 12.57 29.88
CA THR A 479 -8.24 11.22 30.40
C THR A 479 -7.36 11.21 31.65
N ARG A 480 -7.05 12.39 32.20
CA ARG A 480 -6.27 12.46 33.43
C ARG A 480 -7.04 11.81 34.55
N GLU A 481 -6.42 10.83 35.16
CA GLU A 481 -6.97 10.17 36.35
C GLU A 481 -7.13 11.23 37.45
N VAL A 482 -8.36 11.40 37.96
CA VAL A 482 -8.61 12.28 39.11
C VAL A 482 -8.06 11.54 40.34
N ILE A 483 -6.80 11.79 40.63
CA ILE A 483 -6.16 11.20 41.80
C ILE A 483 -6.71 11.88 43.06
N ASP A 484 -7.48 11.15 43.84
CA ASP A 484 -7.80 11.58 45.20
C ASP A 484 -6.53 11.45 46.06
N ILE A 485 -5.90 12.60 46.30
CA ILE A 485 -4.67 12.70 47.11
C ILE A 485 -4.82 12.04 48.47
N LYS A 486 -6.02 12.04 49.06
CA LYS A 486 -6.26 11.40 50.38
C LYS A 486 -6.21 9.88 50.25
N VAL A 487 -6.82 9.32 49.20
CA VAL A 487 -6.77 7.88 48.92
C VAL A 487 -5.36 7.45 48.64
N LEU A 488 -4.66 8.15 47.72
CA LEU A 488 -3.26 7.85 47.37
C LEU A 488 -2.34 7.91 48.59
N ASN A 489 -2.47 8.93 49.44
CA ASN A 489 -1.70 9.04 50.68
C ASN A 489 -2.00 7.90 51.68
N SER A 490 -3.23 7.42 51.72
CA SER A 490 -3.62 6.25 52.54
C SER A 490 -2.96 4.96 52.00
N GLU A 491 -2.99 4.77 50.70
CA GLU A 491 -2.33 3.63 50.03
C GLU A 491 -0.81 3.65 50.20
N ILE A 492 -0.18 4.82 50.07
CA ILE A 492 1.25 5.01 50.34
C ILE A 492 1.57 4.62 51.79
N LYS A 493 0.82 5.12 52.77
CA LYS A 493 1.03 4.77 54.21
C LYS A 493 0.93 3.25 54.42
N THR A 494 -0.09 2.62 53.81
CA THR A 494 -0.30 1.18 53.94
C THR A 494 0.86 0.39 53.31
N THR A 495 1.33 0.84 52.15
CA THR A 495 2.45 0.20 51.44
C THR A 495 3.76 0.37 52.21
N VAL A 496 4.04 1.56 52.76
CA VAL A 496 5.23 1.80 53.59
C VAL A 496 5.20 0.92 54.85
N SER A 497 4.06 0.82 55.54
CA SER A 497 3.94 -0.06 56.71
C SER A 497 4.19 -1.55 56.37
N LYS A 498 3.77 -2.02 55.20
CA LYS A 498 4.07 -3.39 54.72
C LYS A 498 5.57 -3.56 54.43
N ILE A 499 6.22 -2.56 53.83
CA ILE A 499 7.64 -2.57 53.56
C ILE A 499 8.42 -2.64 54.89
N ASP A 500 8.07 -1.85 55.89
CA ASP A 500 8.71 -1.83 57.21
C ASP A 500 8.54 -3.18 57.94
N ALA A 501 7.36 -3.79 57.84
CA ALA A 501 7.12 -5.12 58.41
C ALA A 501 8.01 -6.19 57.73
N LEU A 502 8.08 -6.19 56.40
CA LEU A 502 8.90 -7.13 55.66
C LEU A 502 10.41 -6.92 55.95
N ARG A 503 10.85 -5.68 56.10
CA ARG A 503 12.24 -5.38 56.54
C ARG A 503 12.54 -5.95 57.91
N ALA A 504 11.65 -5.76 58.86
CA ALA A 504 11.82 -6.31 60.22
C ALA A 504 11.89 -7.86 60.22
N GLU A 505 11.10 -8.53 59.36
CA GLU A 505 11.18 -9.98 59.18
C GLU A 505 12.53 -10.40 58.58
N ILE A 506 13.02 -9.69 57.55
CA ILE A 506 14.33 -9.94 56.95
C ILE A 506 15.46 -9.74 57.98
N ASP A 507 15.42 -8.63 58.74
CA ASP A 507 16.41 -8.34 59.77
C ASP A 507 16.45 -9.43 60.83
N LYS A 508 15.28 -9.99 61.21
CA LYS A 508 15.17 -11.13 62.12
C LYS A 508 15.83 -12.39 61.54
N ILE A 509 15.55 -12.71 60.29
CA ILE A 509 16.15 -13.86 59.61
C ILE A 509 17.68 -13.70 59.49
N VAL A 510 18.17 -12.50 59.17
CA VAL A 510 19.59 -12.19 59.07
C VAL A 510 20.26 -12.38 60.48
N SER A 511 19.64 -11.84 61.55
CA SER A 511 20.13 -12.05 62.91
C SER A 511 20.19 -13.53 63.32
N GLU A 512 19.19 -14.32 62.94
CA GLU A 512 19.19 -15.77 63.19
C GLU A 512 20.32 -16.50 62.42
N ILE A 513 20.65 -16.06 61.18
CA ILE A 513 21.71 -16.63 60.38
C ILE A 513 23.10 -16.20 60.89
N GLU A 514 23.27 -14.95 61.32
CA GLU A 514 24.50 -14.40 61.83
C GLU A 514 24.83 -14.82 63.28
N GLY A 515 23.86 -15.43 63.97
CA GLY A 515 24.02 -15.94 65.36
C GLY A 515 24.13 -14.85 66.39
N VAL A 516 23.55 -13.67 66.13
CA VAL A 516 23.50 -12.50 67.03
C VAL A 516 22.08 -12.34 67.64
#